data_f0fee51d381276289dce90bfd9ded4c5
#
_entry.id   f0fee51d381276289dce90bfd9ded4c5
#
_cell.length_a   1.000
_cell.length_b   1.000
_cell.length_c   1.000
_cell.angle_alpha   90.00
_cell.angle_beta   90.00
_cell.angle_gamma   90.00
#
_symmetry.space_group_name_H-M   'P 1'
#
loop_
_entity.id
_entity.type
_entity.pdbx_description
1 polymer ?
#
loop_
_entity_poly.entity_id
_entity_poly.type
_entity_poly.pdbx_seq_one_letter_code
_entity_poly.pdbx_strand_id
1 'polypeptide(L)'
;MAHLRDTGHNYQRPSATNGASQINGDVFFTPGQDPLNQLPVVHEASHDSAEKQDDPLCLENTRAQVQECIYSWQKSDGDDRCIFWLSGMAGTGKSTIARTVAHEFQRRKCLVASFFFSRGSGDSESASFLFTSLAKQLATRRDTATQATSSAHIALQDALREALRQDPDVIRKSRQEQWDKLIIRPLTCFSAKLQDVSTTTSAVLVIDALDECSNENDIKGIIRTMARQQLPHARLRIIITSRPETLVRLEFSDKRNILHSSLSLDDVPQHVIDADLARFLHSRFDAIRDHQEGLTQDWPGLHTLNILLRRCEGLFIYAETLCLYLEEDCQHSHSRLQTVLNKTTLQGKGHTTALDDMYLTVLINAFKNLSKLSESEKDRSKDLYDHVVGSIVVLQDDLSASTLSYLTQISQFDIMAILHRLRSVIKQSGIESPITLLHETFREFVSDQRRRKSYEGG
;
A
#
# COMPACT_ATOMS: atom_id res chain seq x y z
N MET A 1 -45.59 -36.84 -27.88
CA MET A 1 -44.16 -37.18 -27.79
C MET A 1 -43.41 -36.08 -28.54
N ALA A 2 -42.87 -35.10 -27.87
CA ALA A 2 -42.06 -34.05 -28.44
C ALA A 2 -40.82 -33.89 -27.56
N HIS A 3 -39.66 -34.20 -28.16
CA HIS A 3 -38.34 -34.07 -27.54
C HIS A 3 -37.98 -32.58 -27.43
N LEU A 4 -37.82 -32.10 -26.21
CA LEU A 4 -37.11 -30.88 -25.91
C LEU A 4 -35.59 -31.13 -26.01
N ARG A 5 -34.96 -30.48 -26.96
CA ARG A 5 -33.49 -30.42 -27.09
C ARG A 5 -32.96 -29.37 -26.14
N ASP A 6 -32.13 -29.81 -25.26
CA ASP A 6 -31.33 -29.00 -24.35
C ASP A 6 -30.25 -28.26 -25.18
N THR A 7 -30.35 -26.94 -25.27
CA THR A 7 -29.35 -26.09 -25.90
C THR A 7 -28.39 -25.60 -24.82
N GLY A 8 -27.32 -26.37 -24.61
CA GLY A 8 -26.21 -25.98 -23.77
C GLY A 8 -25.52 -24.70 -24.33
N HIS A 9 -25.67 -23.58 -23.64
CA HIS A 9 -24.87 -22.40 -23.91
C HIS A 9 -23.44 -22.63 -23.45
N ASN A 10 -22.54 -22.82 -24.42
CA ASN A 10 -21.11 -22.78 -24.20
C ASN A 10 -20.69 -21.31 -23.90
N TYR A 11 -20.55 -20.96 -22.63
CA TYR A 11 -19.82 -19.78 -22.24
C TYR A 11 -18.32 -20.05 -22.42
N GLN A 12 -17.73 -19.50 -23.48
CA GLN A 12 -16.28 -19.40 -23.57
C GLN A 12 -15.80 -18.41 -22.51
N ARG A 13 -14.97 -18.91 -21.57
CA ARG A 13 -14.31 -18.10 -20.56
C ARG A 13 -13.30 -17.15 -21.22
N PRO A 14 -13.29 -15.86 -20.89
CA PRO A 14 -12.17 -15.02 -21.28
C PRO A 14 -10.91 -15.52 -20.56
N SER A 15 -9.86 -15.81 -21.31
CA SER A 15 -8.56 -16.14 -20.77
C SER A 15 -7.91 -14.86 -20.26
N ALA A 16 -7.76 -14.74 -18.94
CA ALA A 16 -6.95 -13.68 -18.36
C ALA A 16 -5.46 -13.97 -18.64
N THR A 17 -4.86 -13.19 -19.49
CA THR A 17 -3.41 -13.12 -19.65
C THR A 17 -2.89 -12.11 -18.63
N ASN A 18 -1.93 -12.53 -17.81
CA ASN A 18 -1.25 -11.82 -16.72
C ASN A 18 -1.89 -12.01 -15.33
N GLY A 19 -1.61 -13.19 -14.72
CA GLY A 19 -1.54 -13.35 -13.26
C GLY A 19 -2.82 -13.19 -12.43
N ALA A 20 -3.91 -12.70 -12.98
CA ALA A 20 -5.19 -12.60 -12.30
C ALA A 20 -5.94 -13.92 -12.36
N SER A 21 -5.92 -14.67 -11.28
CA SER A 21 -6.75 -15.88 -11.13
C SER A 21 -8.17 -15.47 -10.79
N GLN A 22 -9.03 -15.30 -11.80
CA GLN A 22 -10.46 -15.14 -11.57
C GLN A 22 -11.04 -16.48 -11.09
N ILE A 23 -11.33 -16.59 -9.79
CA ILE A 23 -11.96 -17.78 -9.21
C ILE A 23 -13.48 -17.69 -9.41
N ASN A 24 -13.93 -17.98 -10.62
CA ASN A 24 -15.32 -18.28 -10.94
C ASN A 24 -15.45 -19.81 -11.11
N GLY A 25 -15.70 -20.54 -10.05
CA GLY A 25 -15.92 -21.99 -10.10
C GLY A 25 -15.56 -22.68 -8.80
N ASP A 26 -15.96 -23.92 -8.65
CA ASP A 26 -15.66 -24.74 -7.48
C ASP A 26 -14.14 -24.94 -7.35
N VAL A 27 -13.56 -24.49 -6.24
CA VAL A 27 -12.17 -24.77 -5.90
C VAL A 27 -12.12 -26.19 -5.37
N PHE A 28 -11.76 -27.14 -6.23
CA PHE A 28 -11.52 -28.53 -5.81
C PHE A 28 -10.03 -28.69 -5.52
N PHE A 29 -9.70 -29.10 -4.30
CA PHE A 29 -8.34 -29.54 -4.02
C PHE A 29 -8.05 -30.81 -4.83
N THR A 30 -7.13 -30.70 -5.77
CA THR A 30 -6.77 -31.83 -6.63
C THR A 30 -6.10 -32.93 -5.80
N PRO A 31 -6.60 -34.16 -5.78
CA PRO A 31 -5.97 -35.25 -5.04
C PRO A 31 -4.52 -35.43 -5.49
N GLY A 32 -3.60 -35.52 -4.52
CA GLY A 32 -2.17 -35.71 -4.78
C GLY A 32 -1.34 -34.42 -4.85
N GLN A 33 -1.96 -33.23 -4.87
CA GLN A 33 -1.26 -31.97 -4.75
C GLN A 33 -1.28 -31.45 -3.29
N ASP A 34 -0.25 -30.70 -2.91
CA ASP A 34 -0.23 -30.06 -1.59
C ASP A 34 -1.33 -28.99 -1.50
N PRO A 35 -2.30 -29.12 -0.56
CA PRO A 35 -3.38 -28.15 -0.39
C PRO A 35 -2.90 -26.71 -0.21
N LEU A 36 -1.72 -26.52 0.37
CA LEU A 36 -1.12 -25.19 0.55
C LEU A 36 -0.88 -24.50 -0.79
N ASN A 37 -0.58 -25.23 -1.86
CA ASN A 37 -0.32 -24.65 -3.19
C ASN A 37 -1.60 -24.26 -3.93
N GLN A 38 -2.74 -24.66 -3.41
CA GLN A 38 -4.06 -24.38 -4.00
C GLN A 38 -4.80 -23.26 -3.27
N LEU A 39 -4.22 -22.69 -2.20
CA LEU A 39 -4.78 -21.53 -1.55
C LEU A 39 -4.79 -20.33 -2.49
N PRO A 40 -5.94 -19.66 -2.67
CA PRO A 40 -6.00 -18.41 -3.40
C PRO A 40 -5.29 -17.32 -2.60
N VAL A 41 -4.36 -16.61 -3.23
CA VAL A 41 -3.53 -15.59 -2.56
C VAL A 41 -3.35 -14.39 -3.46
N VAL A 42 -3.20 -13.24 -2.84
CA VAL A 42 -2.82 -11.97 -3.48
C VAL A 42 -1.34 -11.76 -3.22
N HIS A 43 -0.51 -12.09 -4.19
CA HIS A 43 0.95 -12.05 -4.03
C HIS A 43 1.45 -10.62 -3.85
N GLU A 44 0.92 -9.68 -4.60
CA GLU A 44 1.26 -8.26 -4.57
C GLU A 44 0.88 -7.58 -3.23
N ALA A 45 -0.02 -8.17 -2.45
CA ALA A 45 -0.37 -7.65 -1.14
C ALA A 45 0.68 -7.94 -0.04
N SER A 46 1.69 -8.77 -0.29
CA SER A 46 2.75 -9.01 0.68
C SER A 46 3.79 -7.87 0.70
N HIS A 47 4.35 -7.56 1.89
CA HIS A 47 5.36 -6.50 2.03
C HIS A 47 6.67 -6.79 1.27
N ASP A 48 6.96 -8.04 0.97
CA ASP A 48 8.15 -8.53 0.28
C ASP A 48 7.84 -9.06 -1.13
N SER A 49 6.70 -8.67 -1.71
CA SER A 49 6.38 -9.01 -3.09
C SER A 49 7.32 -8.32 -4.08
N ALA A 50 7.45 -8.90 -5.28
CA ALA A 50 8.29 -8.34 -6.34
C ALA A 50 7.79 -6.93 -6.76
N GLU A 51 6.48 -6.71 -6.73
CA GLU A 51 5.86 -5.43 -7.06
C GLU A 51 6.20 -4.33 -6.06
N LYS A 52 6.50 -4.71 -4.81
CA LYS A 52 6.82 -3.79 -3.70
C LYS A 52 8.32 -3.69 -3.39
N GLN A 53 9.19 -4.37 -4.16
CA GLN A 53 10.63 -4.37 -3.90
C GLN A 53 11.25 -2.97 -3.91
N ASP A 54 10.74 -2.08 -4.76
CA ASP A 54 11.23 -0.71 -4.93
C ASP A 54 10.45 0.30 -4.08
N ASP A 55 9.44 -0.15 -3.33
CA ASP A 55 8.66 0.73 -2.47
C ASP A 55 9.51 1.20 -1.27
N PRO A 56 9.43 2.48 -0.86
CA PRO A 56 10.33 3.04 0.13
C PRO A 56 10.13 2.44 1.52
N LEU A 57 11.23 2.25 2.23
CA LEU A 57 11.28 2.07 3.68
C LEU A 57 11.54 3.43 4.35
N CYS A 58 11.30 3.52 5.66
CA CYS A 58 11.68 4.70 6.42
C CYS A 58 13.19 4.94 6.28
N LEU A 59 13.56 6.16 5.94
CA LEU A 59 14.96 6.56 5.97
C LEU A 59 15.50 6.36 7.39
N GLU A 60 16.75 5.95 7.49
CA GLU A 60 17.41 5.74 8.78
C GLU A 60 17.26 6.96 9.69
N ASN A 61 16.94 6.71 10.96
CA ASN A 61 16.67 7.73 11.97
C ASN A 61 15.44 8.63 11.71
N THR A 62 14.53 8.24 10.78
CA THR A 62 13.21 8.86 10.65
C THR A 62 12.14 7.95 11.26
N ARG A 63 11.07 8.56 11.78
CA ARG A 63 9.96 7.84 12.46
C ARG A 63 10.42 6.91 13.61
N ALA A 64 11.63 7.14 14.15
CA ALA A 64 12.25 6.28 15.15
C ALA A 64 11.39 6.10 16.40
N GLN A 65 10.76 7.18 16.91
CA GLN A 65 9.89 7.11 18.08
C GLN A 65 8.64 6.25 17.84
N VAL A 66 8.05 6.34 16.64
CA VAL A 66 6.87 5.55 16.26
C VAL A 66 7.25 4.08 16.16
N GLN A 67 8.36 3.78 15.50
CA GLN A 67 8.88 2.42 15.39
C GLN A 67 9.21 1.81 16.75
N GLU A 68 9.88 2.57 17.63
CA GLU A 68 10.21 2.10 18.99
C GLU A 68 8.94 1.84 19.82
N CYS A 69 7.92 2.66 19.69
CA CYS A 69 6.62 2.44 20.34
C CYS A 69 6.01 1.09 19.91
N ILE A 70 6.05 0.77 18.61
CA ILE A 70 5.56 -0.50 18.05
C ILE A 70 6.42 -1.68 18.57
N TYR A 71 7.75 -1.54 18.57
CA TYR A 71 8.66 -2.60 19.02
C TYR A 71 8.54 -2.86 20.53
N SER A 72 8.39 -1.81 21.34
CA SER A 72 8.19 -1.92 22.77
C SER A 72 6.85 -2.59 23.10
N TRP A 73 5.77 -2.20 22.39
CA TRP A 73 4.47 -2.87 22.51
C TRP A 73 4.55 -4.35 22.12
N GLN A 74 5.24 -4.68 21.03
CA GLN A 74 5.38 -6.09 20.62
C GLN A 74 6.10 -6.94 21.66
N LYS A 75 7.09 -6.39 22.36
CA LYS A 75 7.85 -7.09 23.43
C LYS A 75 7.15 -7.11 24.77
N SER A 76 6.12 -6.28 25.00
CA SER A 76 5.49 -6.12 26.29
C SER A 76 4.89 -7.42 26.80
N ASP A 77 5.43 -7.91 27.92
CA ASP A 77 4.92 -9.08 28.65
C ASP A 77 3.74 -8.63 29.50
N GLY A 78 2.60 -9.32 29.38
CA GLY A 78 1.38 -9.01 30.16
C GLY A 78 0.47 -7.95 29.52
N ASP A 79 0.76 -7.49 28.31
CA ASP A 79 -0.18 -6.69 27.54
C ASP A 79 -1.10 -7.61 26.71
N ASP A 80 -2.34 -7.74 27.16
CA ASP A 80 -3.37 -8.58 26.52
C ASP A 80 -3.90 -7.99 25.19
N ARG A 81 -3.47 -6.77 24.85
CA ARG A 81 -3.87 -6.12 23.59
C ARG A 81 -3.09 -6.71 22.43
N CYS A 82 -3.75 -7.53 21.63
CA CYS A 82 -3.12 -8.15 20.46
C CYS A 82 -3.02 -7.22 19.25
N ILE A 83 -3.81 -6.13 19.22
CA ILE A 83 -3.85 -5.18 18.10
C ILE A 83 -3.13 -3.88 18.47
N PHE A 84 -2.31 -3.39 17.53
CA PHE A 84 -1.78 -2.02 17.53
C PHE A 84 -2.35 -1.28 16.31
N TRP A 85 -3.14 -0.25 16.57
CA TRP A 85 -3.71 0.58 15.52
C TRP A 85 -2.86 1.83 15.31
N LEU A 86 -2.22 1.93 14.13
CA LEU A 86 -1.48 3.11 13.68
C LEU A 86 -2.37 3.93 12.76
N SER A 87 -2.88 5.05 13.24
CA SER A 87 -3.73 5.95 12.46
C SER A 87 -2.99 7.20 12.00
N GLY A 88 -3.52 7.89 11.01
CA GLY A 88 -3.01 9.17 10.51
C GLY A 88 -3.59 9.53 9.17
N MET A 89 -3.50 10.82 8.83
CA MET A 89 -3.98 11.33 7.54
C MET A 89 -3.27 10.67 6.36
N ALA A 90 -3.85 10.82 5.16
CA ALA A 90 -3.21 10.37 3.92
C ALA A 90 -1.84 11.09 3.72
N GLY A 91 -0.83 10.36 3.25
CA GLY A 91 0.50 10.94 2.97
C GLY A 91 1.40 11.15 4.19
N THR A 92 0.98 10.71 5.40
CA THR A 92 1.81 10.79 6.63
C THR A 92 2.87 9.70 6.73
N GLY A 93 2.89 8.71 5.81
CA GLY A 93 3.89 7.64 5.74
C GLY A 93 3.51 6.36 6.51
N LYS A 94 2.21 6.10 6.76
CA LYS A 94 1.74 4.86 7.44
C LYS A 94 2.25 3.58 6.77
N SER A 95 2.09 3.48 5.46
CA SER A 95 2.48 2.29 4.69
C SER A 95 3.99 2.08 4.68
N THR A 96 4.77 3.18 4.64
CA THR A 96 6.24 3.14 4.76
C THR A 96 6.65 2.62 6.13
N ILE A 97 5.98 3.08 7.22
CA ILE A 97 6.21 2.57 8.58
C ILE A 97 5.82 1.10 8.68
N ALA A 98 4.65 0.71 8.18
CA ALA A 98 4.17 -0.68 8.21
C ALA A 98 5.14 -1.63 7.50
N ARG A 99 5.64 -1.24 6.34
CA ARG A 99 6.63 -2.01 5.58
C ARG A 99 7.96 -2.10 6.32
N THR A 100 8.47 -0.98 6.84
CA THR A 100 9.71 -0.95 7.63
C THR A 100 9.63 -1.88 8.84
N VAL A 101 8.51 -1.83 9.56
CA VAL A 101 8.27 -2.66 10.74
C VAL A 101 8.13 -4.14 10.36
N ALA A 102 7.47 -4.47 9.25
CA ALA A 102 7.36 -5.85 8.75
C ALA A 102 8.75 -6.44 8.44
N HIS A 103 9.58 -5.70 7.70
CA HIS A 103 10.96 -6.10 7.40
C HIS A 103 11.81 -6.26 8.66
N GLU A 104 11.70 -5.34 9.62
CA GLU A 104 12.46 -5.42 10.85
C GLU A 104 12.05 -6.63 11.71
N PHE A 105 10.75 -6.94 11.82
CA PHE A 105 10.29 -8.15 12.51
C PHE A 105 10.76 -9.43 11.80
N GLN A 106 10.76 -9.43 10.49
CA GLN A 106 11.33 -10.55 9.71
C GLN A 106 12.83 -10.70 9.98
N ARG A 107 13.60 -9.60 10.02
CA ARG A 107 15.02 -9.60 10.37
C ARG A 107 15.26 -10.10 11.81
N ARG A 108 14.36 -9.79 12.75
CA ARG A 108 14.37 -10.29 14.14
C ARG A 108 13.88 -11.73 14.27
N LYS A 109 13.59 -12.39 13.15
CA LYS A 109 13.12 -13.78 13.09
C LYS A 109 11.76 -14.03 13.78
N CYS A 110 10.92 -13.01 13.82
CA CYS A 110 9.51 -13.20 14.10
C CYS A 110 8.83 -13.91 12.91
N LEU A 111 7.82 -14.72 13.21
CA LEU A 111 6.97 -15.26 12.15
C LEU A 111 6.07 -14.13 11.64
N VAL A 112 6.32 -13.61 10.43
CA VAL A 112 5.64 -12.44 9.87
C VAL A 112 4.77 -12.83 8.68
N ALA A 113 3.54 -12.31 8.65
CA ALA A 113 2.72 -12.26 7.44
C ALA A 113 2.11 -10.86 7.30
N SER A 114 1.84 -10.44 6.08
CA SER A 114 1.35 -9.09 5.81
C SER A 114 0.35 -9.06 4.68
N PHE A 115 -0.54 -8.07 4.75
CA PHE A 115 -1.47 -7.76 3.68
C PHE A 115 -1.59 -6.23 3.56
N PHE A 116 -1.24 -5.72 2.41
CA PHE A 116 -1.28 -4.30 2.06
C PHE A 116 -2.47 -4.10 1.12
N PHE A 117 -3.54 -3.51 1.65
CA PHE A 117 -4.68 -3.11 0.83
C PHE A 117 -4.26 -2.01 -0.15
N SER A 118 -4.87 -2.01 -1.34
CA SER A 118 -4.63 -0.99 -2.36
C SER A 118 -5.92 -0.80 -3.15
N ARG A 119 -6.50 0.39 -3.04
CA ARG A 119 -7.75 0.74 -3.72
C ARG A 119 -7.52 0.81 -5.22
N GLY A 120 -8.42 0.19 -6.00
CA GLY A 120 -8.31 0.14 -7.44
C GLY A 120 -7.28 -0.85 -7.97
N SER A 121 -6.76 -1.73 -7.13
CA SER A 121 -5.79 -2.77 -7.50
C SER A 121 -6.40 -4.17 -7.42
N GLY A 122 -7.59 -4.36 -7.99
CA GLY A 122 -8.23 -5.66 -8.14
C GLY A 122 -8.37 -6.44 -6.83
N ASP A 123 -7.72 -7.60 -6.74
CA ASP A 123 -7.84 -8.48 -5.56
C ASP A 123 -7.27 -7.88 -4.27
N SER A 124 -6.33 -6.92 -4.37
CA SER A 124 -5.71 -6.26 -3.20
C SER A 124 -6.67 -5.31 -2.46
N GLU A 125 -7.76 -4.87 -3.07
CA GLU A 125 -8.79 -4.09 -2.39
C GLU A 125 -9.85 -4.96 -1.69
N SER A 126 -9.87 -6.27 -1.97
CA SER A 126 -10.85 -7.20 -1.46
C SER A 126 -10.37 -7.92 -0.21
N ALA A 127 -11.22 -7.99 0.80
CA ALA A 127 -10.97 -8.81 1.99
C ALA A 127 -11.08 -10.32 1.74
N SER A 128 -11.50 -10.75 0.55
CA SER A 128 -11.79 -12.15 0.24
C SER A 128 -10.57 -13.06 0.37
N PHE A 129 -9.40 -12.55 0.07
CA PHE A 129 -8.14 -13.30 0.10
C PHE A 129 -7.22 -12.95 1.27
N LEU A 130 -7.67 -12.11 2.20
CA LEU A 130 -6.86 -11.66 3.33
C LEU A 130 -6.32 -12.84 4.15
N PHE A 131 -7.22 -13.69 4.65
CA PHE A 131 -6.81 -14.77 5.56
C PHE A 131 -6.09 -15.91 4.85
N THR A 132 -6.42 -16.19 3.60
CA THR A 132 -5.73 -17.21 2.80
C THR A 132 -4.31 -16.76 2.43
N SER A 133 -4.14 -15.47 2.09
CA SER A 133 -2.81 -14.88 1.84
C SER A 133 -1.94 -14.90 3.09
N LEU A 134 -2.48 -14.48 4.25
CA LEU A 134 -1.76 -14.53 5.53
C LEU A 134 -1.39 -15.96 5.91
N ALA A 135 -2.32 -16.92 5.80
CA ALA A 135 -2.07 -18.32 6.10
C ALA A 135 -0.96 -18.93 5.23
N LYS A 136 -1.00 -18.64 3.93
CA LYS A 136 0.04 -19.09 2.98
C LYS A 136 1.41 -18.53 3.35
N GLN A 137 1.51 -17.24 3.65
CA GLN A 137 2.76 -16.61 4.08
C GLN A 137 3.28 -17.23 5.37
N LEU A 138 2.45 -17.40 6.39
CA LEU A 138 2.83 -18.06 7.65
C LEU A 138 3.35 -19.49 7.41
N ALA A 139 2.77 -20.22 6.48
CA ALA A 139 3.18 -21.59 6.17
C ALA A 139 4.44 -21.68 5.29
N THR A 140 4.71 -20.70 4.42
CA THR A 140 5.81 -20.78 3.45
C THR A 140 7.08 -20.07 3.88
N ARG A 141 6.99 -19.09 4.78
CA ARG A 141 8.17 -18.40 5.31
C ARG A 141 8.93 -19.29 6.26
N ARG A 142 10.12 -19.67 5.86
CA ARG A 142 11.03 -20.50 6.66
C ARG A 142 11.95 -19.60 7.43
N ASP A 143 11.78 -19.57 8.76
CA ASP A 143 12.81 -19.02 9.64
C ASP A 143 13.80 -20.14 10.00
N THR A 144 15.01 -20.07 9.43
CA THR A 144 16.01 -21.14 9.46
C THR A 144 16.88 -21.12 10.73
N ALA A 145 16.46 -20.42 11.79
CA ALA A 145 17.36 -20.06 12.87
C ALA A 145 17.70 -21.19 13.84
N THR A 146 16.76 -22.10 14.13
CA THR A 146 16.99 -23.21 15.07
C THR A 146 16.21 -24.47 14.67
N GLN A 147 16.66 -25.64 15.17
CA GLN A 147 15.97 -26.90 14.93
C GLN A 147 14.57 -26.91 15.56
N ALA A 148 14.38 -26.22 16.69
CA ALA A 148 13.09 -26.08 17.37
C ALA A 148 12.10 -25.24 16.57
N THR A 149 12.52 -24.13 15.99
CA THR A 149 11.67 -23.30 15.09
C THR A 149 11.31 -24.05 13.82
N SER A 150 12.19 -24.91 13.30
CA SER A 150 11.89 -25.78 12.16
C SER A 150 10.78 -26.79 12.48
N SER A 151 10.82 -27.44 13.66
CA SER A 151 9.78 -28.40 14.07
C SER A 151 8.44 -27.72 14.33
N ALA A 152 8.43 -26.54 14.92
CA ALA A 152 7.24 -25.73 15.15
C ALA A 152 6.61 -25.27 13.82
N HIS A 153 7.46 -24.87 12.87
CA HIS A 153 7.00 -24.49 11.54
C HIS A 153 6.37 -25.66 10.78
N ILE A 154 6.96 -26.86 10.87
CA ILE A 154 6.36 -28.08 10.30
C ILE A 154 4.99 -28.34 10.93
N ALA A 155 4.85 -28.21 12.27
CA ALA A 155 3.57 -28.38 12.95
C ALA A 155 2.50 -27.38 12.48
N LEU A 156 2.89 -26.13 12.21
CA LEU A 156 2.01 -25.11 11.61
C LEU A 156 1.55 -25.53 10.21
N GLN A 157 2.50 -25.93 9.36
CA GLN A 157 2.19 -26.38 7.99
C GLN A 157 1.25 -27.59 7.98
N ASP A 158 1.52 -28.58 8.85
CA ASP A 158 0.71 -29.79 8.93
C ASP A 158 -0.69 -29.51 9.44
N ALA A 159 -0.82 -28.62 10.45
CA ALA A 159 -2.11 -28.18 10.96
C ALA A 159 -2.93 -27.45 9.88
N LEU A 160 -2.28 -26.62 9.06
CA LEU A 160 -2.95 -25.92 7.97
C LEU A 160 -3.34 -26.88 6.83
N ARG A 161 -2.46 -27.81 6.46
CA ARG A 161 -2.81 -28.87 5.48
C ARG A 161 -3.99 -29.70 5.94
N GLU A 162 -3.99 -30.06 7.22
CA GLU A 162 -5.09 -30.86 7.80
C GLU A 162 -6.40 -30.08 7.81
N ALA A 163 -6.38 -28.80 8.19
CA ALA A 163 -7.57 -27.93 8.14
C ALA A 163 -8.16 -27.85 6.73
N LEU A 164 -7.30 -27.73 5.70
CA LEU A 164 -7.71 -27.67 4.30
C LEU A 164 -8.23 -29.01 3.76
N ARG A 165 -7.69 -30.14 4.26
CA ARG A 165 -8.19 -31.49 3.89
C ARG A 165 -9.54 -31.79 4.51
N GLN A 166 -9.71 -31.42 5.80
CA GLN A 166 -10.96 -31.66 6.53
C GLN A 166 -12.09 -30.77 6.02
N ASP A 167 -11.78 -29.57 5.59
CA ASP A 167 -12.73 -28.57 5.16
C ASP A 167 -12.23 -27.78 3.94
N PRO A 168 -12.31 -28.38 2.74
CA PRO A 168 -11.86 -27.74 1.51
C PRO A 168 -12.57 -26.41 1.22
N ASP A 169 -13.81 -26.27 1.67
CA ASP A 169 -14.64 -25.08 1.47
C ASP A 169 -14.37 -23.96 2.48
N VAL A 170 -13.41 -24.11 3.40
CA VAL A 170 -13.10 -23.12 4.43
C VAL A 170 -12.81 -21.73 3.84
N ILE A 171 -12.21 -21.69 2.65
CA ILE A 171 -11.89 -20.45 1.92
C ILE A 171 -13.13 -19.64 1.50
N ARG A 172 -14.32 -20.29 1.48
CA ARG A 172 -15.62 -19.66 1.14
C ARG A 172 -16.48 -19.41 2.37
N LYS A 173 -16.02 -19.85 3.55
CA LYS A 173 -16.77 -19.70 4.80
C LYS A 173 -16.64 -18.31 5.39
N SER A 174 -17.32 -18.10 6.52
CA SER A 174 -17.26 -16.84 7.23
C SER A 174 -15.82 -16.47 7.61
N ARG A 175 -15.54 -15.17 7.72
CA ARG A 175 -14.21 -14.68 8.15
C ARG A 175 -13.78 -15.26 9.48
N GLN A 176 -14.72 -15.47 10.40
CA GLN A 176 -14.44 -16.08 11.71
C GLN A 176 -13.95 -17.52 11.52
N GLU A 177 -14.59 -18.33 10.65
CA GLU A 177 -14.13 -19.70 10.41
C GLU A 177 -12.77 -19.75 9.69
N GLN A 178 -12.56 -18.87 8.71
CA GLN A 178 -11.25 -18.75 8.05
C GLN A 178 -10.17 -18.39 9.06
N TRP A 179 -10.42 -17.38 9.89
CA TRP A 179 -9.50 -16.93 10.93
C TRP A 179 -9.16 -18.08 11.90
N ASP A 180 -10.17 -18.75 12.42
CA ASP A 180 -9.98 -19.84 13.39
C ASP A 180 -9.24 -21.03 12.80
N LYS A 181 -9.59 -21.45 11.57
CA LYS A 181 -9.05 -22.66 10.95
C LYS A 181 -7.72 -22.43 10.25
N LEU A 182 -7.54 -21.28 9.59
CA LEU A 182 -6.36 -21.01 8.77
C LEU A 182 -5.25 -20.25 9.53
N ILE A 183 -5.60 -19.53 10.59
CA ILE A 183 -4.63 -18.69 11.33
C ILE A 183 -4.47 -19.21 12.78
N ILE A 184 -5.55 -19.22 13.57
CA ILE A 184 -5.44 -19.47 15.00
C ILE A 184 -5.01 -20.92 15.31
N ARG A 185 -5.68 -21.93 14.73
CA ARG A 185 -5.32 -23.33 14.96
C ARG A 185 -3.89 -23.67 14.53
N PRO A 186 -3.41 -23.30 13.34
CA PRO A 186 -2.02 -23.52 12.97
C PRO A 186 -1.03 -22.82 13.88
N LEU A 187 -1.29 -21.55 14.28
CA LEU A 187 -0.44 -20.84 15.23
C LEU A 187 -0.45 -21.45 16.62
N THR A 188 -1.57 -22.05 17.07
CA THR A 188 -1.63 -22.79 18.34
C THR A 188 -0.72 -24.03 18.26
N CYS A 189 -0.74 -24.77 17.16
CA CYS A 189 0.16 -25.92 16.98
C CYS A 189 1.64 -25.48 16.92
N PHE A 190 1.94 -24.37 16.25
CA PHE A 190 3.26 -23.76 16.25
C PHE A 190 3.74 -23.43 17.66
N SER A 191 2.92 -22.73 18.42
CA SER A 191 3.22 -22.34 19.81
C SER A 191 3.47 -23.52 20.73
N ALA A 192 2.64 -24.56 20.63
CA ALA A 192 2.75 -25.75 21.47
C ALA A 192 4.11 -26.45 21.33
N LYS A 193 4.74 -26.34 20.15
CA LYS A 193 6.08 -26.88 19.89
C LYS A 193 7.23 -26.00 20.37
N LEU A 194 6.93 -24.75 20.74
CA LEU A 194 7.95 -23.79 21.25
C LEU A 194 8.00 -23.75 22.78
N GLN A 195 7.09 -24.44 23.50
CA GLN A 195 7.02 -24.40 24.97
C GLN A 195 8.31 -24.83 25.67
N ASP A 196 9.12 -25.67 25.04
CA ASP A 196 10.38 -26.16 25.57
C ASP A 196 11.58 -25.22 25.32
N VAL A 197 11.36 -24.12 24.61
CA VAL A 197 12.42 -23.17 24.23
C VAL A 197 12.16 -21.84 24.92
N SER A 198 13.11 -21.38 25.73
CA SER A 198 13.01 -20.12 26.51
C SER A 198 12.90 -18.83 25.68
N THR A 199 12.74 -18.94 24.37
CA THR A 199 12.57 -17.81 23.44
C THR A 199 11.10 -17.64 23.06
N THR A 200 10.51 -16.55 23.50
CA THR A 200 9.14 -16.16 23.11
C THR A 200 9.13 -15.69 21.66
N THR A 201 8.95 -16.63 20.73
CA THR A 201 8.75 -16.28 19.33
C THR A 201 7.33 -15.75 19.13
N SER A 202 7.19 -14.52 18.67
CA SER A 202 5.89 -13.92 18.37
C SER A 202 5.54 -14.11 16.89
N ALA A 203 4.27 -14.34 16.61
CA ALA A 203 3.70 -14.18 15.29
C ALA A 203 3.24 -12.72 15.14
N VAL A 204 3.65 -12.08 14.05
CA VAL A 204 3.31 -10.69 13.76
C VAL A 204 2.55 -10.64 12.42
N LEU A 205 1.35 -10.08 12.45
CA LEU A 205 0.57 -9.79 11.25
C LEU A 205 0.59 -8.28 11.02
N VAL A 206 0.86 -7.87 9.79
CA VAL A 206 0.83 -6.45 9.40
C VAL A 206 -0.23 -6.27 8.34
N ILE A 207 -1.25 -5.48 8.65
CA ILE A 207 -2.36 -5.14 7.76
C ILE A 207 -2.31 -3.66 7.50
N ASP A 208 -1.87 -3.30 6.30
CA ASP A 208 -1.72 -1.90 5.92
C ASP A 208 -2.95 -1.40 5.15
N ALA A 209 -3.24 -0.11 5.34
CA ALA A 209 -4.28 0.63 4.63
C ALA A 209 -5.66 -0.04 4.67
N LEU A 210 -6.11 -0.48 5.85
CA LEU A 210 -7.39 -1.17 6.01
C LEU A 210 -8.59 -0.33 5.51
N ASP A 211 -8.48 1.00 5.52
CA ASP A 211 -9.47 1.93 4.97
C ASP A 211 -9.59 1.87 3.43
N GLU A 212 -8.63 1.25 2.75
CA GLU A 212 -8.67 1.03 1.30
C GLU A 212 -9.41 -0.25 0.90
N CYS A 213 -9.85 -1.05 1.88
CA CYS A 213 -10.74 -2.18 1.62
C CYS A 213 -12.07 -1.70 1.02
N SER A 214 -12.47 -2.29 -0.11
CA SER A 214 -13.61 -1.84 -0.91
C SER A 214 -14.97 -1.91 -0.21
N ASN A 215 -15.10 -2.74 0.83
CA ASN A 215 -16.35 -2.97 1.54
C ASN A 215 -16.27 -2.62 3.04
N GLU A 216 -17.06 -1.65 3.46
CA GLU A 216 -17.13 -1.21 4.86
C GLU A 216 -17.51 -2.31 5.87
N ASN A 217 -18.39 -3.26 5.48
CA ASN A 217 -18.77 -4.37 6.36
C ASN A 217 -17.61 -5.34 6.54
N ASP A 218 -16.72 -5.43 5.55
CA ASP A 218 -15.53 -6.24 5.62
C ASP A 218 -14.53 -5.66 6.62
N ILE A 219 -14.34 -4.34 6.60
CA ILE A 219 -13.50 -3.64 7.58
C ILE A 219 -13.96 -3.95 9.01
N LYS A 220 -15.25 -3.79 9.30
CA LYS A 220 -15.84 -4.12 10.62
C LYS A 220 -15.62 -5.59 10.97
N GLY A 221 -15.90 -6.48 10.02
CA GLY A 221 -15.74 -7.92 10.20
C GLY A 221 -14.30 -8.31 10.51
N ILE A 222 -13.32 -7.74 9.80
CA ILE A 222 -11.89 -7.98 10.01
C ILE A 222 -11.48 -7.56 11.43
N ILE A 223 -11.76 -6.31 11.81
CA ILE A 223 -11.39 -5.78 13.13
C ILE A 223 -11.98 -6.63 14.24
N ARG A 224 -13.28 -6.93 14.18
CA ARG A 224 -13.98 -7.73 15.19
C ARG A 224 -13.47 -9.18 15.27
N THR A 225 -13.18 -9.79 14.12
CA THR A 225 -12.64 -11.16 14.06
C THR A 225 -11.28 -11.24 14.72
N MET A 226 -10.39 -10.29 14.42
CA MET A 226 -9.03 -10.26 14.97
C MET A 226 -8.97 -9.89 16.46
N ALA A 227 -9.90 -9.06 16.94
CA ALA A 227 -9.91 -8.59 18.31
C ALA A 227 -10.34 -9.65 19.34
N ARG A 228 -11.01 -10.71 18.91
CA ARG A 228 -11.66 -11.68 19.84
C ARG A 228 -10.75 -12.76 20.40
N GLN A 229 -9.49 -12.84 19.96
CA GLN A 229 -8.71 -14.05 20.27
C GLN A 229 -7.37 -13.77 20.93
N GLN A 230 -7.13 -14.48 22.02
CA GLN A 230 -5.82 -14.67 22.64
C GLN A 230 -5.32 -16.08 22.33
N LEU A 231 -4.08 -16.19 21.86
CA LEU A 231 -3.42 -17.47 21.70
C LEU A 231 -2.86 -17.90 23.06
N PRO A 232 -3.16 -19.12 23.53
CA PRO A 232 -2.79 -19.54 24.89
C PRO A 232 -1.29 -19.55 25.19
N HIS A 233 -0.40 -19.59 24.25
CA HIS A 233 1.05 -19.76 24.49
C HIS A 233 1.95 -19.04 23.48
N ALA A 234 1.42 -18.50 22.40
CA ALA A 234 2.18 -17.64 21.49
C ALA A 234 1.58 -16.24 21.48
N ARG A 235 2.43 -15.26 21.47
CA ARG A 235 1.96 -13.89 21.30
C ARG A 235 1.65 -13.65 19.84
N LEU A 236 0.37 -13.50 19.54
CA LEU A 236 -0.06 -12.93 18.28
C LEU A 236 -0.07 -11.41 18.42
N ARG A 237 0.63 -10.72 17.56
CA ARG A 237 0.66 -9.26 17.47
C ARG A 237 0.17 -8.85 16.09
N ILE A 238 -0.81 -7.97 16.02
CA ILE A 238 -1.45 -7.53 14.79
C ILE A 238 -1.29 -6.01 14.71
N ILE A 239 -0.60 -5.55 13.69
CA ILE A 239 -0.44 -4.13 13.40
C ILE A 239 -1.42 -3.80 12.30
N ILE A 240 -2.29 -2.83 12.54
CA ILE A 240 -3.26 -2.34 11.56
C ILE A 240 -2.97 -0.87 11.31
N THR A 241 -2.83 -0.48 10.05
CA THR A 241 -2.78 0.94 9.70
C THR A 241 -4.04 1.34 8.97
N SER A 242 -4.48 2.57 9.17
CA SER A 242 -5.60 3.16 8.42
C SER A 242 -5.63 4.68 8.57
N ARG A 243 -6.45 5.34 7.74
CA ARG A 243 -6.89 6.70 8.04
C ARG A 243 -7.85 6.66 9.24
N PRO A 244 -7.94 7.75 10.04
CA PRO A 244 -8.87 7.83 11.17
C PRO A 244 -10.31 8.12 10.69
N GLU A 245 -10.77 7.38 9.69
CA GLU A 245 -12.13 7.51 9.17
C GLU A 245 -13.17 7.10 10.23
N THR A 246 -14.36 7.70 10.15
CA THR A 246 -15.40 7.55 11.15
C THR A 246 -15.70 6.09 11.47
N LEU A 247 -15.77 5.26 10.45
CA LEU A 247 -16.09 3.84 10.59
C LEU A 247 -15.01 3.08 11.38
N VAL A 248 -13.75 3.21 10.99
CA VAL A 248 -12.62 2.53 11.65
C VAL A 248 -12.48 3.03 13.08
N ARG A 249 -12.60 4.36 13.27
CA ARG A 249 -12.54 4.97 14.60
C ARG A 249 -13.67 4.51 15.51
N LEU A 250 -14.89 4.33 15.01
CA LEU A 250 -16.01 3.82 15.77
C LEU A 250 -15.79 2.38 16.22
N GLU A 251 -15.29 1.50 15.36
CA GLU A 251 -14.96 0.12 15.72
C GLU A 251 -13.90 0.07 16.81
N PHE A 252 -12.81 0.80 16.69
CA PHE A 252 -11.76 0.87 17.71
C PHE A 252 -12.18 1.64 18.96
N SER A 253 -13.18 2.51 18.91
CA SER A 253 -13.70 3.21 20.11
C SER A 253 -14.53 2.32 21.03
N ASP A 254 -15.01 1.18 20.56
CA ASP A 254 -15.77 0.22 21.37
C ASP A 254 -14.85 -0.60 22.32
N LYS A 255 -14.36 0.07 23.36
CA LYS A 255 -13.44 -0.50 24.36
C LYS A 255 -13.97 -1.74 25.07
N ARG A 256 -15.27 -2.05 24.98
CA ARG A 256 -15.86 -3.25 25.59
C ARG A 256 -15.58 -4.49 24.76
N ASN A 257 -15.44 -4.33 23.46
CA ASN A 257 -15.27 -5.44 22.53
C ASN A 257 -13.88 -5.53 21.93
N ILE A 258 -13.10 -4.43 21.89
CA ILE A 258 -11.80 -4.38 21.22
C ILE A 258 -10.74 -3.77 22.15
N LEU A 259 -9.89 -4.63 22.71
CA LEU A 259 -8.71 -4.20 23.45
C LEU A 259 -7.57 -3.99 22.43
N HIS A 260 -7.11 -2.76 22.30
CA HIS A 260 -6.03 -2.40 21.39
C HIS A 260 -5.10 -1.34 21.99
N SER A 261 -3.86 -1.30 21.49
CA SER A 261 -2.98 -0.15 21.61
C SER A 261 -3.15 0.73 20.35
N SER A 262 -3.02 2.03 20.50
CA SER A 262 -3.13 2.94 19.36
C SER A 262 -2.10 4.05 19.42
N LEU A 263 -1.67 4.51 18.25
CA LEU A 263 -0.89 5.70 18.06
C LEU A 263 -1.42 6.45 16.83
N SER A 264 -1.71 7.73 16.98
CA SER A 264 -2.04 8.61 15.87
C SER A 264 -0.79 9.36 15.42
N LEU A 265 -0.47 9.30 14.13
CA LEU A 265 0.62 10.10 13.55
C LEU A 265 0.30 11.59 13.60
N ASP A 266 -0.99 11.94 13.68
CA ASP A 266 -1.44 13.34 13.78
C ASP A 266 -1.18 13.92 15.19
N ASP A 267 -0.97 13.05 16.21
CA ASP A 267 -0.61 13.45 17.58
C ASP A 267 0.91 13.55 17.81
N VAL A 268 1.72 13.17 16.82
CA VAL A 268 3.19 13.33 16.92
C VAL A 268 3.54 14.81 16.90
N PRO A 269 4.37 15.30 17.86
CA PRO A 269 4.71 16.72 17.90
C PRO A 269 5.30 17.23 16.58
N GLN A 270 4.84 18.38 16.11
CA GLN A 270 5.22 18.94 14.81
C GLN A 270 6.75 19.06 14.65
N HIS A 271 7.48 19.46 15.72
CA HIS A 271 8.94 19.57 15.65
C HIS A 271 9.65 18.24 15.39
N VAL A 272 9.05 17.09 15.80
CA VAL A 272 9.56 15.75 15.51
C VAL A 272 9.31 15.41 14.04
N ILE A 273 8.12 15.72 13.54
CA ILE A 273 7.76 15.52 12.13
C ILE A 273 8.66 16.37 11.23
N ASP A 274 8.86 17.64 11.58
CA ASP A 274 9.71 18.56 10.82
C ASP A 274 11.18 18.11 10.81
N ALA A 275 11.68 17.57 11.94
CA ALA A 275 13.03 17.01 11.99
C ALA A 275 13.19 15.77 11.09
N ASP A 276 12.18 14.90 11.03
CA ASP A 276 12.18 13.74 10.17
C ASP A 276 12.09 14.13 8.69
N LEU A 277 11.21 15.08 8.34
CA LEU A 277 11.09 15.64 7.00
C LEU A 277 12.38 16.35 6.56
N ALA A 278 13.03 17.09 7.48
CA ALA A 278 14.31 17.71 7.18
C ALA A 278 15.39 16.68 6.83
N ARG A 279 15.50 15.58 7.60
CA ARG A 279 16.43 14.49 7.29
C ARG A 279 16.12 13.85 5.94
N PHE A 280 14.85 13.61 5.67
CA PHE A 280 14.40 13.03 4.40
C PHE A 280 14.78 13.95 3.22
N LEU A 281 14.43 15.24 3.29
CA LEU A 281 14.74 16.20 2.24
C LEU A 281 16.24 16.38 2.04
N HIS A 282 17.03 16.45 3.13
CA HIS A 282 18.49 16.52 3.03
C HIS A 282 19.07 15.32 2.27
N SER A 283 18.68 14.11 2.64
CA SER A 283 19.15 12.89 1.97
C SER A 283 18.82 12.88 0.48
N ARG A 284 17.61 13.32 0.12
CA ARG A 284 17.18 13.36 -1.29
C ARG A 284 17.88 14.48 -2.07
N PHE A 285 18.05 15.65 -1.46
CA PHE A 285 18.76 16.76 -2.10
C PHE A 285 20.25 16.48 -2.27
N ASP A 286 20.87 15.74 -1.33
CA ASP A 286 22.24 15.26 -1.50
C ASP A 286 22.35 14.33 -2.72
N ALA A 287 21.42 13.40 -2.87
CA ALA A 287 21.39 12.52 -4.05
C ALA A 287 21.17 13.31 -5.37
N ILE A 288 20.28 14.30 -5.38
CA ILE A 288 20.06 15.16 -6.56
C ILE A 288 21.34 15.93 -6.89
N ARG A 289 22.01 16.49 -5.88
CA ARG A 289 23.25 17.26 -6.07
C ARG A 289 24.38 16.40 -6.62
N ASP A 290 24.49 15.16 -6.15
CA ASP A 290 25.52 14.23 -6.63
C ASP A 290 25.37 13.84 -8.11
N HIS A 291 24.14 13.95 -8.63
CA HIS A 291 23.81 13.65 -10.04
C HIS A 291 23.76 14.88 -10.94
N GLN A 292 23.91 16.11 -10.38
CA GLN A 292 23.81 17.36 -11.15
C GLN A 292 25.06 18.21 -10.99
N GLU A 293 25.81 18.40 -12.06
CA GLU A 293 26.93 19.36 -12.10
C GLU A 293 26.42 20.80 -12.00
N GLY A 294 27.11 21.63 -11.24
CA GLY A 294 26.84 23.06 -11.11
C GLY A 294 25.94 23.49 -9.93
N LEU A 295 25.42 22.56 -9.14
CA LEU A 295 24.79 22.89 -7.87
C LEU A 295 25.85 23.15 -6.78
N THR A 296 25.64 24.17 -5.94
CA THR A 296 26.53 24.46 -4.80
C THR A 296 26.39 23.41 -3.71
N GLN A 297 27.42 23.23 -2.89
CA GLN A 297 27.39 22.30 -1.75
C GLN A 297 26.23 22.56 -0.78
N ASP A 298 25.84 23.82 -0.65
CA ASP A 298 24.75 24.23 0.25
C ASP A 298 23.37 24.20 -0.41
N TRP A 299 23.28 23.78 -1.69
CA TRP A 299 21.97 23.71 -2.36
C TRP A 299 21.04 22.71 -1.66
N PRO A 300 19.75 23.07 -1.44
CA PRO A 300 19.03 24.29 -1.87
C PRO A 300 19.14 25.47 -0.90
N GLY A 301 19.94 25.35 0.15
CA GLY A 301 20.13 26.33 1.21
C GLY A 301 19.09 26.23 2.34
N LEU A 302 19.51 26.61 3.56
CA LEU A 302 18.68 26.51 4.77
C LEU A 302 17.36 27.27 4.67
N HIS A 303 17.39 28.45 4.04
CA HIS A 303 16.17 29.25 3.87
C HIS A 303 15.14 28.54 3.02
N THR A 304 15.56 27.94 1.91
CA THR A 304 14.70 27.17 1.02
C THR A 304 14.15 25.92 1.72
N LEU A 305 15.02 25.21 2.45
CA LEU A 305 14.59 24.05 3.23
C LEU A 305 13.49 24.41 4.23
N ASN A 306 13.63 25.51 4.96
CA ASN A 306 12.61 25.97 5.91
C ASN A 306 11.28 26.33 5.24
N ILE A 307 11.31 26.89 4.02
CA ILE A 307 10.09 27.15 3.25
C ILE A 307 9.43 25.82 2.86
N LEU A 308 10.23 24.86 2.39
CA LEU A 308 9.72 23.54 1.97
C LEU A 308 9.13 22.76 3.15
N LEU A 309 9.77 22.76 4.31
CA LEU A 309 9.25 22.12 5.53
C LEU A 309 7.87 22.66 5.92
N ARG A 310 7.68 23.99 5.85
CA ARG A 310 6.36 24.59 6.09
C ARG A 310 5.32 24.15 5.05
N ARG A 311 5.72 23.98 3.78
CA ARG A 311 4.83 23.53 2.70
C ARG A 311 4.52 22.05 2.77
N CYS A 312 5.38 21.25 3.38
CA CYS A 312 5.09 19.82 3.61
C CYS A 312 3.88 19.64 4.54
N GLU A 313 3.59 20.59 5.44
CA GLU A 313 2.47 20.47 6.41
C GLU A 313 2.45 19.13 7.14
N GLY A 314 3.62 18.55 7.40
CA GLY A 314 3.77 17.23 8.02
C GLY A 314 3.60 16.03 7.08
N LEU A 315 3.33 16.24 5.79
CA LEU A 315 3.06 15.20 4.81
C LEU A 315 4.33 14.77 4.08
N PHE A 316 4.74 13.53 4.28
CA PHE A 316 5.88 12.94 3.56
C PHE A 316 5.63 12.82 2.06
N ILE A 317 4.37 12.61 1.65
CA ILE A 317 4.04 12.54 0.22
C ILE A 317 4.33 13.84 -0.53
N TYR A 318 4.20 15.00 0.11
CA TYR A 318 4.61 16.27 -0.50
C TYR A 318 6.11 16.28 -0.77
N ALA A 319 6.91 15.92 0.25
CA ALA A 319 8.36 15.87 0.14
C ALA A 319 8.82 14.86 -0.92
N GLU A 320 8.21 13.67 -0.95
CA GLU A 320 8.49 12.63 -1.96
C GLU A 320 8.16 13.11 -3.37
N THR A 321 6.94 13.62 -3.59
CA THR A 321 6.51 14.14 -4.91
C THR A 321 7.42 15.29 -5.38
N LEU A 322 7.81 16.18 -4.46
CA LEU A 322 8.77 17.26 -4.77
C LEU A 322 10.10 16.69 -5.23
N CYS A 323 10.69 15.74 -4.49
CA CYS A 323 11.99 15.18 -4.82
C CYS A 323 11.93 14.44 -6.18
N LEU A 324 10.92 13.60 -6.39
CA LEU A 324 10.72 12.93 -7.67
C LEU A 324 10.54 13.93 -8.83
N TYR A 325 9.78 15.00 -8.60
CA TYR A 325 9.62 16.06 -9.59
C TYR A 325 10.95 16.74 -9.94
N LEU A 326 11.84 16.96 -8.97
CA LEU A 326 13.15 17.53 -9.21
C LEU A 326 14.10 16.56 -9.93
N GLU A 327 13.99 15.26 -9.63
CA GLU A 327 14.80 14.18 -10.22
C GLU A 327 14.40 13.84 -11.66
N GLU A 328 13.15 14.12 -12.08
CA GLU A 328 12.69 13.87 -13.48
C GLU A 328 13.59 14.53 -14.52
N ASP A 329 14.17 15.68 -14.20
CA ASP A 329 15.04 16.44 -15.10
C ASP A 329 16.21 17.02 -14.29
N CYS A 330 17.22 16.18 -14.10
CA CYS A 330 18.38 16.50 -13.27
C CYS A 330 19.13 17.75 -13.75
N GLN A 331 19.06 18.11 -15.03
CA GLN A 331 19.72 19.32 -15.54
C GLN A 331 18.99 20.62 -15.13
N HIS A 332 17.72 20.53 -14.78
CA HIS A 332 16.87 21.68 -14.49
C HIS A 332 16.30 21.66 -13.06
N SER A 333 16.83 20.85 -12.14
CA SER A 333 16.33 20.74 -10.76
C SER A 333 16.26 22.10 -10.05
N HIS A 334 17.25 22.99 -10.24
CA HIS A 334 17.24 24.33 -9.66
C HIS A 334 16.06 25.18 -10.17
N SER A 335 15.83 25.22 -11.49
CA SER A 335 14.74 26.00 -12.07
C SER A 335 13.38 25.44 -11.76
N ARG A 336 13.26 24.11 -11.64
CA ARG A 336 12.05 23.42 -11.18
C ARG A 336 11.75 23.77 -9.72
N LEU A 337 12.77 23.78 -8.85
CA LEU A 337 12.63 24.19 -7.47
C LEU A 337 12.15 25.63 -7.37
N GLN A 338 12.73 26.56 -8.14
CA GLN A 338 12.27 27.94 -8.20
C GLN A 338 10.81 28.06 -8.68
N THR A 339 10.39 27.22 -9.61
CA THR A 339 8.97 27.17 -10.04
C THR A 339 8.06 26.80 -8.88
N VAL A 340 8.45 25.81 -8.07
CA VAL A 340 7.69 25.43 -6.87
C VAL A 340 7.67 26.58 -5.85
N LEU A 341 8.82 27.20 -5.58
CA LEU A 341 8.94 28.26 -4.58
C LEU A 341 8.17 29.54 -4.94
N ASN A 342 8.15 29.90 -6.23
CA ASN A 342 7.50 31.12 -6.74
C ASN A 342 5.98 31.03 -6.80
N LYS A 343 5.40 29.83 -6.76
CA LYS A 343 3.97 29.69 -6.59
C LYS A 343 3.59 30.14 -5.20
N THR A 344 2.99 31.31 -5.13
CA THR A 344 2.37 31.79 -3.91
C THR A 344 1.21 30.85 -3.61
N THR A 345 1.25 30.17 -2.48
CA THR A 345 0.05 29.54 -1.93
C THR A 345 -1.03 30.61 -1.90
N LEU A 346 -2.08 30.45 -2.67
CA LEU A 346 -3.22 31.37 -2.68
C LEU A 346 -3.90 31.26 -1.30
N GLN A 347 -3.29 31.91 -0.32
CA GLN A 347 -3.91 32.12 0.99
C GLN A 347 -5.19 32.93 0.77
N GLY A 348 -6.32 32.25 0.73
CA GLY A 348 -7.56 32.96 0.91
C GLY A 348 -8.79 32.59 0.11
N LYS A 349 -8.77 31.67 -0.83
CA LYS A 349 -10.02 31.28 -1.51
C LYS A 349 -10.06 29.76 -1.82
N GLY A 350 -10.58 28.99 -0.87
CA GLY A 350 -10.89 27.58 -1.07
C GLY A 350 -9.86 26.64 -0.39
N HIS A 351 -10.29 25.45 -0.06
CA HIS A 351 -9.57 24.40 0.67
C HIS A 351 -8.49 23.73 -0.19
N THR A 352 -7.61 24.47 -0.85
CA THR A 352 -6.45 23.91 -1.57
C THR A 352 -5.31 23.70 -0.59
N THR A 353 -4.83 22.48 -0.51
CA THR A 353 -3.66 22.14 0.30
C THR A 353 -2.36 22.43 -0.48
N ALA A 354 -1.24 22.58 0.21
CA ALA A 354 0.07 22.70 -0.44
C ALA A 354 0.37 21.48 -1.35
N LEU A 355 -0.17 20.32 -0.98
CA LEU A 355 -0.07 19.09 -1.79
C LEU A 355 -0.83 19.22 -3.13
N ASP A 356 -2.03 19.81 -3.13
CA ASP A 356 -2.78 20.06 -4.36
C ASP A 356 -2.00 21.00 -5.30
N ASP A 357 -1.38 22.05 -4.73
CA ASP A 357 -0.50 22.96 -5.48
C ASP A 357 0.72 22.25 -6.08
N MET A 358 1.26 21.26 -5.37
CA MET A 358 2.35 20.43 -5.87
C MET A 358 1.89 19.56 -7.03
N TYR A 359 0.76 18.87 -6.91
CA TYR A 359 0.19 18.08 -8.00
C TYR A 359 -0.13 18.92 -9.23
N LEU A 360 -0.71 20.10 -9.03
CA LEU A 360 -0.94 21.05 -10.11
C LEU A 360 0.38 21.49 -10.77
N THR A 361 1.45 21.67 -9.99
CA THR A 361 2.76 22.02 -10.52
C THR A 361 3.29 20.92 -11.43
N VAL A 362 3.18 19.66 -11.02
CA VAL A 362 3.56 18.50 -11.82
C VAL A 362 2.76 18.48 -13.13
N LEU A 363 1.43 18.60 -13.06
CA LEU A 363 0.57 18.60 -14.24
C LEU A 363 0.90 19.75 -15.19
N ILE A 364 0.96 21.00 -14.71
CA ILE A 364 1.31 22.16 -15.55
C ILE A 364 2.68 21.98 -16.20
N ASN A 365 3.66 21.45 -15.48
CA ASN A 365 4.98 21.22 -16.06
C ASN A 365 4.97 20.15 -17.16
N ALA A 366 4.18 19.10 -16.98
CA ALA A 366 3.97 18.08 -18.01
C ALA A 366 3.36 18.67 -19.29
N PHE A 367 2.55 19.72 -19.16
CA PHE A 367 1.93 20.45 -20.27
C PHE A 367 2.78 21.60 -20.86
N LYS A 368 3.81 22.09 -20.17
CA LYS A 368 4.58 23.30 -20.62
C LYS A 368 5.15 23.22 -22.03
N ASN A 369 5.52 22.03 -22.49
CA ASN A 369 6.03 21.85 -23.86
C ASN A 369 4.96 22.03 -24.95
N LEU A 370 3.69 22.08 -24.55
CA LEU A 370 2.57 22.35 -25.47
C LEU A 370 2.44 23.84 -25.80
N SER A 371 3.04 24.74 -25.00
CA SER A 371 2.98 26.19 -25.26
C SER A 371 3.64 26.62 -26.59
N LYS A 372 4.49 25.78 -27.16
CA LYS A 372 5.14 26.00 -28.48
C LYS A 372 4.31 25.50 -29.67
N LEU A 373 3.18 24.84 -29.40
CA LEU A 373 2.30 24.28 -30.43
C LEU A 373 1.22 25.29 -30.85
N SER A 374 0.63 25.08 -32.02
CA SER A 374 -0.57 25.81 -32.46
C SER A 374 -1.75 25.53 -31.53
N GLU A 375 -2.76 26.40 -31.46
CA GLU A 375 -3.91 26.22 -30.57
C GLU A 375 -4.63 24.87 -30.80
N SER A 376 -4.78 24.46 -32.09
CA SER A 376 -5.38 23.16 -32.43
C SER A 376 -4.55 21.96 -31.95
N GLU A 377 -3.24 22.08 -31.90
CA GLU A 377 -2.35 21.03 -31.37
C GLU A 377 -2.36 21.01 -29.83
N LYS A 378 -2.53 22.18 -29.19
CA LYS A 378 -2.71 22.28 -27.73
C LYS A 378 -3.99 21.59 -27.28
N ASP A 379 -5.11 21.89 -27.94
CA ASP A 379 -6.40 21.27 -27.64
C ASP A 379 -6.33 19.76 -27.80
N ARG A 380 -5.78 19.27 -28.90
CA ARG A 380 -5.59 17.83 -29.13
C ARG A 380 -4.70 17.18 -28.08
N SER A 381 -3.63 17.86 -27.69
CA SER A 381 -2.72 17.34 -26.66
C SER A 381 -3.37 17.33 -25.28
N LYS A 382 -4.18 18.35 -24.95
CA LYS A 382 -4.95 18.40 -23.71
C LYS A 382 -5.95 17.25 -23.65
N ASP A 383 -6.72 17.05 -24.73
CA ASP A 383 -7.66 15.94 -24.84
C ASP A 383 -6.95 14.59 -24.66
N LEU A 384 -5.76 14.43 -25.24
CA LEU A 384 -4.96 13.23 -25.08
C LEU A 384 -4.54 12.96 -23.63
N TYR A 385 -4.08 14.00 -22.93
CA TYR A 385 -3.74 13.89 -21.50
C TYR A 385 -4.98 13.58 -20.65
N ASP A 386 -6.09 14.27 -20.88
CA ASP A 386 -7.32 14.06 -20.15
C ASP A 386 -7.84 12.62 -20.32
N HIS A 387 -7.73 12.07 -21.54
CA HIS A 387 -8.08 10.67 -21.79
C HIS A 387 -7.14 9.68 -21.09
N VAL A 388 -5.82 9.87 -21.18
CA VAL A 388 -4.85 8.94 -20.58
C VAL A 388 -4.90 9.02 -19.07
N VAL A 389 -4.77 10.21 -18.48
CA VAL A 389 -4.78 10.38 -17.00
C VAL A 389 -6.15 10.06 -16.44
N GLY A 390 -7.22 10.49 -17.10
CA GLY A 390 -8.60 10.19 -16.72
C GLY A 390 -8.86 8.68 -16.72
N SER A 391 -8.39 7.95 -17.72
CA SER A 391 -8.51 6.49 -17.77
C SER A 391 -7.78 5.82 -16.60
N ILE A 392 -6.53 6.22 -16.31
CA ILE A 392 -5.73 5.66 -15.20
C ILE A 392 -6.41 5.91 -13.85
N VAL A 393 -7.02 7.09 -13.68
CA VAL A 393 -7.66 7.49 -12.41
C VAL A 393 -9.00 6.79 -12.20
N VAL A 394 -9.78 6.56 -13.28
CA VAL A 394 -11.14 6.01 -13.21
C VAL A 394 -11.16 4.49 -13.24
N LEU A 395 -10.19 3.86 -13.89
CA LEU A 395 -10.13 2.40 -13.96
C LEU A 395 -9.89 1.79 -12.58
N GLN A 396 -10.58 0.67 -12.33
CA GLN A 396 -10.45 -0.08 -11.07
C GLN A 396 -9.28 -1.05 -11.08
N ASP A 397 -8.81 -1.43 -12.28
CA ASP A 397 -7.67 -2.33 -12.43
C ASP A 397 -6.47 -1.58 -13.00
N ASP A 398 -5.29 -1.89 -12.49
CA ASP A 398 -4.03 -1.34 -12.97
C ASP A 398 -3.69 -1.97 -14.33
N LEU A 399 -3.84 -1.19 -15.40
CA LEU A 399 -3.58 -1.65 -16.77
C LEU A 399 -2.15 -1.35 -17.22
N SER A 400 -1.62 -2.20 -18.10
CA SER A 400 -0.37 -1.89 -18.79
C SER A 400 -0.59 -0.83 -19.88
N ALA A 401 0.50 -0.18 -20.32
CA ALA A 401 0.42 0.81 -21.41
C ALA A 401 -0.07 0.18 -22.73
N SER A 402 0.23 -1.10 -22.98
CA SER A 402 -0.28 -1.85 -24.13
C SER A 402 -1.79 -2.06 -24.05
N THR A 403 -2.30 -2.47 -22.89
CA THR A 403 -3.74 -2.66 -22.67
C THR A 403 -4.49 -1.34 -22.74
N LEU A 404 -3.95 -0.28 -22.12
CA LEU A 404 -4.53 1.07 -22.19
C LEU A 404 -4.59 1.59 -23.61
N SER A 405 -3.53 1.36 -24.42
CA SER A 405 -3.49 1.71 -25.83
C SER A 405 -4.59 1.00 -26.64
N TYR A 406 -4.80 -0.28 -26.36
CA TYR A 406 -5.85 -1.06 -27.02
C TYR A 406 -7.26 -0.53 -26.67
N LEU A 407 -7.50 -0.20 -25.42
CA LEU A 407 -8.81 0.29 -24.95
C LEU A 407 -9.12 1.72 -25.43
N THR A 408 -8.14 2.61 -25.37
CA THR A 408 -8.33 4.04 -25.68
C THR A 408 -8.10 4.38 -27.16
N GLN A 409 -7.53 3.44 -27.94
CA GLN A 409 -7.07 3.67 -29.30
C GLN A 409 -6.00 4.77 -29.42
N ILE A 410 -5.33 5.10 -28.32
CA ILE A 410 -4.19 6.02 -28.27
C ILE A 410 -2.91 5.22 -28.50
N SER A 411 -1.96 5.78 -29.24
CA SER A 411 -0.71 5.07 -29.52
C SER A 411 0.08 4.80 -28.23
N GLN A 412 0.73 3.64 -28.13
CA GLN A 412 1.59 3.32 -27.00
C GLN A 412 2.71 4.35 -26.81
N PHE A 413 3.20 4.91 -27.91
CA PHE A 413 4.22 5.96 -27.87
C PHE A 413 3.72 7.23 -27.16
N ASP A 414 2.50 7.68 -27.49
CA ASP A 414 1.89 8.85 -26.85
C ASP A 414 1.60 8.61 -25.36
N ILE A 415 1.06 7.43 -25.03
CA ILE A 415 0.83 7.03 -23.63
C ILE A 415 2.16 7.06 -22.86
N MET A 416 3.20 6.41 -23.36
CA MET A 416 4.51 6.38 -22.71
C MET A 416 5.13 7.77 -22.57
N ALA A 417 4.95 8.64 -23.57
CA ALA A 417 5.43 10.01 -23.50
C ALA A 417 4.75 10.83 -22.39
N ILE A 418 3.44 10.60 -22.17
CA ILE A 418 2.68 11.21 -21.08
C ILE A 418 3.16 10.65 -19.73
N LEU A 419 3.21 9.33 -19.59
CA LEU A 419 3.63 8.68 -18.34
C LEU A 419 5.04 9.09 -17.93
N HIS A 420 5.95 9.21 -18.89
CA HIS A 420 7.32 9.68 -18.62
C HIS A 420 7.38 11.09 -18.01
N ARG A 421 6.40 11.96 -18.30
CA ARG A 421 6.31 13.31 -17.76
C ARG A 421 5.57 13.38 -16.41
N LEU A 422 4.97 12.28 -15.98
CA LEU A 422 4.19 12.16 -14.74
C LEU A 422 4.82 11.18 -13.75
N ARG A 423 6.12 10.86 -13.92
CA ARG A 423 6.84 9.90 -13.06
C ARG A 423 6.87 10.28 -11.58
N SER A 424 6.68 11.53 -11.26
CA SER A 424 6.58 12.01 -9.87
C SER A 424 5.23 11.71 -9.21
N VAL A 425 4.25 11.22 -9.95
CA VAL A 425 2.90 10.87 -9.45
C VAL A 425 2.40 9.52 -9.96
N ILE A 426 3.02 8.97 -10.99
CA ILE A 426 2.68 7.67 -11.61
C ILE A 426 3.92 6.78 -11.67
N LYS A 427 3.80 5.54 -11.22
CA LYS A 427 4.83 4.50 -11.30
C LYS A 427 4.56 3.62 -12.52
N GLN A 428 5.60 3.41 -13.34
CA GLN A 428 5.54 2.51 -14.48
C GLN A 428 6.96 2.08 -14.87
N SER A 429 7.20 0.79 -14.95
CA SER A 429 8.53 0.21 -15.17
C SER A 429 8.76 -0.29 -16.60
N GLY A 430 7.71 -0.43 -17.41
CA GLY A 430 7.80 -0.92 -18.80
C GLY A 430 6.43 -0.96 -19.50
N ILE A 431 6.41 -1.18 -20.81
CA ILE A 431 5.18 -1.14 -21.62
C ILE A 431 4.13 -2.15 -21.14
N GLU A 432 4.57 -3.32 -20.70
CA GLU A 432 3.70 -4.39 -20.22
C GLU A 432 3.51 -4.37 -18.69
N SER A 433 4.24 -3.50 -17.98
CA SER A 433 4.08 -3.35 -16.54
C SER A 433 2.80 -2.57 -16.22
N PRO A 434 2.10 -2.91 -15.11
CA PRO A 434 0.96 -2.13 -14.64
C PRO A 434 1.34 -0.66 -14.42
N ILE A 435 0.41 0.22 -14.77
CA ILE A 435 0.51 1.65 -14.49
C ILE A 435 -0.17 1.89 -13.15
N THR A 436 0.60 2.25 -12.12
CA THR A 436 0.09 2.48 -10.77
C THR A 436 0.28 3.93 -10.33
N LEU A 437 -0.63 4.44 -9.52
CA LEU A 437 -0.44 5.75 -8.89
C LEU A 437 0.55 5.61 -7.73
N LEU A 438 1.46 6.57 -7.58
CA LEU A 438 2.38 6.58 -6.44
C LEU A 438 1.66 6.80 -5.11
N HIS A 439 0.50 7.47 -5.14
CA HIS A 439 -0.30 7.67 -3.94
C HIS A 439 -1.77 7.98 -4.28
N GLU A 440 -2.69 7.45 -3.48
CA GLU A 440 -4.14 7.60 -3.67
C GLU A 440 -4.61 9.06 -3.60
N THR A 441 -3.91 9.94 -2.87
CA THR A 441 -4.24 11.38 -2.83
C THR A 441 -4.14 12.07 -4.19
N PHE A 442 -3.34 11.55 -5.13
CA PHE A 442 -3.33 12.06 -6.50
C PHE A 442 -4.62 11.70 -7.24
N ARG A 443 -5.15 10.48 -7.04
CA ARG A 443 -6.47 10.07 -7.54
C ARG A 443 -7.55 10.97 -6.99
N GLU A 444 -7.55 11.19 -5.67
CA GLU A 444 -8.50 12.08 -4.99
C GLU A 444 -8.43 13.50 -5.55
N PHE A 445 -7.22 14.04 -5.79
CA PHE A 445 -7.02 15.37 -6.37
C PHE A 445 -7.57 15.46 -7.80
N VAL A 446 -7.29 14.50 -8.67
CA VAL A 446 -7.75 14.52 -10.07
C VAL A 446 -9.25 14.28 -10.17
N SER A 447 -9.85 13.47 -9.28
CA SER A 447 -11.28 13.14 -9.30
C SER A 447 -12.18 14.24 -8.71
N ASP A 448 -11.65 15.11 -7.84
CA ASP A 448 -12.46 16.14 -7.19
C ASP A 448 -12.61 17.40 -8.06
N GLN A 449 -13.81 17.56 -8.63
CA GLN A 449 -14.16 18.75 -9.42
C GLN A 449 -14.01 20.07 -8.66
N ARG A 450 -14.18 20.08 -7.33
CA ARG A 450 -14.06 21.31 -6.53
C ARG A 450 -12.62 21.74 -6.43
N ARG A 451 -11.71 20.78 -6.24
CA ARG A 451 -10.27 21.02 -6.25
C ARG A 451 -9.79 21.51 -7.62
N ARG A 452 -10.32 20.97 -8.73
CA ARG A 452 -10.01 21.42 -10.10
C ARG A 452 -10.52 22.82 -10.42
N LYS A 453 -11.78 23.13 -10.08
CA LYS A 453 -12.40 24.44 -10.39
C LYS A 453 -11.73 25.63 -9.70
N SER A 454 -11.04 25.44 -8.60
CA SER A 454 -10.25 26.50 -7.97
C SER A 454 -9.06 26.96 -8.84
N TYR A 455 -8.71 26.21 -9.89
CA TYR A 455 -7.58 26.44 -10.78
C TYR A 455 -7.95 26.84 -12.21
N GLU A 456 -9.22 26.72 -12.61
CA GLU A 456 -9.70 27.13 -13.94
C GLU A 456 -9.89 28.65 -14.09
N GLY A 457 -9.64 29.44 -13.06
CA GLY A 457 -9.82 30.89 -13.00
C GLY A 457 -8.54 31.71 -13.02
N GLY A 458 -7.39 31.14 -13.42
CA GLY A 458 -6.11 31.84 -13.46
C GLY A 458 -5.41 31.73 -14.81
#